data_35415f62871ea7969f242ee807c4a66a
#
_entry.id   35415f62871ea7969f242ee807c4a66a
#
_cell.length_a   1.000
_cell.length_b   1.000
_cell.length_c   1.000
_cell.angle_alpha   90.00
_cell.angle_beta   90.00
_cell.angle_gamma   90.00
#
_symmetry.space_group_name_H-M   'P 1'
#
loop_
_entity.id
_entity.type
_entity.pdbx_description
1 polymer ?
#
loop_
_entity_poly.entity_id
_entity_poly.type
_entity_poly.pdbx_seq_one_letter_code
_entity_poly.pdbx_strand_id
1 'polypeptide(L)'
;MDPIAQMIANIKNASKIKNKETVVPYSNFKENILSVMKKANYIEDYKKIVSSHKKFIRIILKYENGIPAIREIKKISIPSRRRYVAKNKIPRVMQGFGIVIVSTPKGVFTGYDAKKAGVGGEIVCEIW
;
A
#
# COMPACT_ATOMS: atom_id res chain seq x y z
N MET A 1 -1.93 -18.16 1.65
CA MET A 1 -1.53 -16.94 2.38
C MET A 1 -1.72 -15.74 1.47
N ASP A 2 -2.23 -14.64 1.99
CA ASP A 2 -2.43 -13.42 1.21
C ASP A 2 -1.09 -12.68 1.06
N PRO A 3 -0.53 -12.59 -0.17
CA PRO A 3 0.77 -11.90 -0.36
C PRO A 3 0.73 -10.42 0.00
N ILE A 4 -0.41 -9.76 -0.19
CA ILE A 4 -0.56 -8.35 0.15
C ILE A 4 -0.59 -8.18 1.67
N ALA A 5 -1.32 -9.05 2.38
CA ALA A 5 -1.33 -9.03 3.83
C ALA A 5 0.07 -9.27 4.40
N GLN A 6 0.85 -10.17 3.77
CA GLN A 6 2.22 -10.42 4.18
C GLN A 6 3.10 -9.18 3.98
N MET A 7 2.98 -8.50 2.85
CA MET A 7 3.72 -7.26 2.60
C MET A 7 3.37 -6.19 3.64
N ILE A 8 2.08 -6.02 3.93
CA ILE A 8 1.61 -5.06 4.93
C ILE A 8 2.17 -5.39 6.31
N ALA A 9 2.16 -6.67 6.68
CA ALA A 9 2.73 -7.12 7.96
C ALA A 9 4.23 -6.81 8.04
N ASN A 10 4.96 -7.06 6.95
CA ASN A 10 6.40 -6.76 6.90
C ASN A 10 6.67 -5.26 7.07
N ILE A 11 5.88 -4.42 6.42
CA ILE A 11 6.00 -2.96 6.56
C ILE A 11 5.71 -2.54 7.99
N LYS A 12 4.62 -3.04 8.59
CA LYS A 12 4.25 -2.72 9.97
C LYS A 12 5.34 -3.12 10.95
N ASN A 13 5.84 -4.34 10.84
CA ASN A 13 6.86 -4.85 11.75
C ASN A 13 8.16 -4.06 11.62
N ALA A 14 8.60 -3.78 10.38
CA ALA A 14 9.81 -3.00 10.16
C ALA A 14 9.68 -1.58 10.71
N SER A 15 8.50 -0.96 10.56
CA SER A 15 8.25 0.39 11.09
C SER A 15 8.30 0.41 12.61
N LYS A 16 7.75 -0.62 13.27
CA LYS A 16 7.74 -0.71 14.73
C LYS A 16 9.14 -0.73 15.32
N ILE A 17 10.05 -1.48 14.70
CA ILE A 17 11.43 -1.58 15.19
C ILE A 17 12.36 -0.58 14.52
N LYS A 18 11.81 0.34 13.74
CA LYS A 18 12.51 1.42 13.06
C LYS A 18 13.62 0.93 12.13
N ASN A 19 13.39 -0.17 11.43
CA ASN A 19 14.25 -0.62 10.35
C ASN A 19 14.15 0.34 9.17
N LYS A 20 15.27 0.51 8.46
CA LYS A 20 15.29 1.36 7.26
C LYS A 20 14.52 0.74 6.10
N GLU A 21 14.51 -0.59 6.00
CA GLU A 21 13.94 -1.26 4.85
C GLU A 21 13.41 -2.64 5.21
N THR A 22 12.59 -3.17 4.30
CA THR A 22 12.14 -4.56 4.34
C THR A 22 12.09 -5.09 2.91
N VAL A 23 12.15 -6.41 2.75
CA VAL A 23 12.18 -7.05 1.44
C VAL A 23 11.01 -8.02 1.34
N VAL A 24 10.32 -7.98 0.20
CA VAL A 24 9.18 -8.87 -0.07
C VAL A 24 9.35 -9.51 -1.45
N PRO A 25 8.73 -10.68 -1.70
CA PRO A 25 8.72 -11.24 -3.04
C PRO A 25 8.03 -10.30 -4.02
N TYR A 26 8.50 -10.28 -5.26
CA TYR A 26 7.99 -9.38 -6.28
C TYR A 26 6.63 -9.82 -6.82
N SER A 27 5.77 -8.85 -7.09
CA SER A 27 4.65 -8.98 -8.02
C SER A 27 4.31 -7.59 -8.57
N ASN A 28 3.73 -7.56 -9.77
CA ASN A 28 3.30 -6.30 -10.36
C ASN A 28 2.31 -5.56 -9.46
N PHE A 29 1.39 -6.29 -8.84
CA PHE A 29 0.39 -5.69 -7.97
C PHE A 29 1.02 -5.03 -6.76
N LYS A 30 1.97 -5.72 -6.12
CA LYS A 30 2.71 -5.12 -4.99
C LYS A 30 3.46 -3.87 -5.42
N GLU A 31 4.12 -3.91 -6.57
CA GLU A 31 4.85 -2.76 -7.09
C GLU A 31 3.91 -1.58 -7.32
N ASN A 32 2.73 -1.83 -7.88
CA ASN A 32 1.74 -0.79 -8.13
C ASN A 32 1.24 -0.16 -6.82
N ILE A 33 1.01 -0.98 -5.80
CA ILE A 33 0.62 -0.50 -4.48
C ILE A 33 1.73 0.38 -3.89
N LEU A 34 2.98 -0.08 -3.97
CA LEU A 34 4.12 0.66 -3.43
C LEU A 34 4.35 1.98 -4.18
N SER A 35 4.08 2.00 -5.49
CA SER A 35 4.14 3.23 -6.27
C SER A 35 3.16 4.29 -5.75
N VAL A 36 1.94 3.86 -5.41
CA VAL A 36 0.93 4.75 -4.83
C VAL A 36 1.39 5.25 -3.45
N MET A 37 1.92 4.34 -2.63
CA MET A 37 2.42 4.70 -1.29
C MET A 37 3.57 5.71 -1.36
N LYS A 38 4.46 5.55 -2.34
CA LYS A 38 5.57 6.48 -2.53
C LYS A 38 5.07 7.85 -2.96
N LYS A 39 4.16 7.91 -3.92
CA LYS A 39 3.57 9.17 -4.39
C LYS A 39 2.83 9.90 -3.28
N ALA A 40 2.22 9.15 -2.37
CA ALA A 40 1.51 9.72 -1.22
C ALA A 40 2.44 10.03 -0.04
N ASN A 41 3.75 9.83 -0.19
CA ASN A 41 4.77 10.13 0.81
C ASN A 41 4.72 9.25 2.05
N TYR A 42 4.26 8.01 1.91
CA TYR A 42 4.24 7.06 3.01
C TYR A 42 5.48 6.19 3.07
N ILE A 43 6.16 5.99 1.94
CA ILE A 43 7.46 5.30 1.90
C ILE A 43 8.46 6.20 1.17
N GLU A 44 9.74 5.98 1.44
CA GLU A 44 10.81 6.76 0.81
C GLU A 44 11.02 6.32 -0.63
N ASP A 45 11.10 5.01 -0.87
CA ASP A 45 11.35 4.46 -2.20
C ASP A 45 11.10 2.97 -2.19
N TYR A 46 11.15 2.35 -3.37
CA TYR A 46 11.14 0.91 -3.53
C TYR A 46 12.00 0.55 -4.73
N LYS A 47 12.62 -0.63 -4.69
CA LYS A 47 13.49 -1.09 -5.77
C LYS A 47 13.28 -2.56 -6.04
N LYS A 48 13.18 -2.91 -7.33
CA LYS A 48 13.13 -4.29 -7.76
C LYS A 48 14.53 -4.89 -7.72
N ILE A 49 14.66 -6.05 -7.11
CA ILE A 49 15.93 -6.77 -6.98
C ILE A 49 15.77 -8.14 -7.62
N VAL A 50 16.77 -8.55 -8.39
CA VAL A 50 16.84 -9.90 -8.96
C VAL A 50 18.03 -10.61 -8.35
N SER A 51 17.81 -11.80 -7.76
CA SER A 51 18.85 -12.60 -7.14
C SER A 51 18.57 -14.07 -7.42
N SER A 52 19.52 -14.77 -8.05
CA SER A 52 19.42 -16.20 -8.35
C SER A 52 18.08 -16.57 -9.02
N HIS A 53 17.71 -15.82 -10.05
CA HIS A 53 16.45 -15.97 -10.82
C HIS A 53 15.18 -15.65 -10.04
N LYS A 54 15.29 -15.19 -8.80
CA LYS A 54 14.15 -14.76 -7.99
C LYS A 54 14.08 -13.25 -7.98
N LYS A 55 12.86 -12.74 -7.97
CA LYS A 55 12.60 -11.29 -7.96
C LYS A 55 12.01 -10.87 -6.62
N PHE A 56 12.53 -9.78 -6.10
CA PHE A 56 12.09 -9.20 -4.82
C PHE A 56 11.88 -7.71 -4.99
N ILE A 57 11.22 -7.10 -4.03
CA ILE A 57 11.14 -5.65 -3.93
C ILE A 57 11.73 -5.26 -2.58
N ARG A 58 12.69 -4.33 -2.61
CA ARG A 58 13.20 -3.69 -1.40
C ARG A 58 12.38 -2.45 -1.17
N ILE A 59 11.74 -2.38 -0.01
CA ILE A 59 10.89 -1.25 0.38
C ILE A 59 11.69 -0.40 1.36
N ILE A 60 11.95 0.85 1.00
CA ILE A 60 12.69 1.77 1.85
C ILE A 60 11.70 2.62 2.61
N LEU A 61 11.67 2.45 3.93
CA LEU A 61 10.70 3.10 4.80
C LEU A 61 11.06 4.56 5.03
N LYS A 62 10.05 5.36 5.34
CA LYS A 62 10.22 6.79 5.55
C LYS A 62 10.01 7.15 7.00
N TYR A 63 10.91 7.98 7.52
CA TYR A 63 10.85 8.48 8.90
C TYR A 63 11.07 9.99 8.89
N GLU A 64 10.41 10.68 9.80
CA GLU A 64 10.64 12.08 10.08
C GLU A 64 10.90 12.25 11.56
N ASN A 65 12.09 12.73 11.91
CA ASN A 65 12.50 12.89 13.33
C ASN A 65 12.32 11.59 14.12
N GLY A 66 12.66 10.46 13.49
CA GLY A 66 12.54 9.14 14.10
C GLY A 66 11.13 8.57 14.16
N ILE A 67 10.15 9.27 13.62
CA ILE A 67 8.75 8.83 13.61
C ILE A 67 8.41 8.26 12.23
N PRO A 68 7.88 7.02 12.14
CA PRO A 68 7.49 6.46 10.85
C PRO A 68 6.40 7.29 10.16
N ALA A 69 6.53 7.46 8.85
CA ALA A 69 5.50 8.13 8.06
C ALA A 69 4.19 7.33 8.09
N ILE A 70 4.29 5.99 8.10
CA ILE A 70 3.12 5.12 8.28
C ILE A 70 2.89 4.94 9.78
N ARG A 71 1.80 5.50 10.30
CA ARG A 71 1.37 5.30 11.68
C ARG A 71 0.63 3.99 11.81
N GLU A 72 -0.24 3.70 10.85
CA GLU A 72 -1.02 2.48 10.81
C GLU A 72 -1.33 2.12 9.36
N ILE A 73 -1.42 0.82 9.08
CA ILE A 73 -1.84 0.30 7.78
C ILE A 73 -2.75 -0.88 8.02
N LYS A 74 -3.94 -0.84 7.46
CA LYS A 74 -4.98 -1.83 7.70
C LYS A 74 -5.44 -2.46 6.40
N LYS A 75 -5.32 -3.78 6.31
CA LYS A 75 -5.83 -4.54 5.16
C LYS A 75 -7.35 -4.60 5.24
N ILE A 76 -8.03 -4.22 4.17
CA ILE A 76 -9.50 -4.19 4.13
C ILE A 76 -10.06 -5.42 3.40
N SER A 77 -9.64 -5.62 2.13
CA SER A 77 -10.05 -6.82 1.39
C SER A 77 -9.20 -8.00 1.78
N ILE A 78 -9.82 -9.14 2.05
CA ILE A 78 -9.13 -10.38 2.34
C ILE A 78 -9.64 -11.46 1.37
N PRO A 79 -8.88 -12.55 1.13
CA PRO A 79 -9.28 -13.55 0.13
C PRO A 79 -10.67 -14.13 0.35
N SER A 80 -11.10 -14.30 1.61
CA SER A 80 -12.40 -14.85 1.96
C SER A 80 -13.52 -13.81 1.91
N ARG A 81 -13.19 -12.51 1.81
CA ARG A 81 -14.17 -11.44 1.86
C ARG A 81 -13.61 -10.19 1.17
N ARG A 82 -13.80 -10.14 -0.14
CA ARG A 82 -13.39 -8.98 -0.94
C ARG A 82 -14.33 -7.82 -0.71
N ARG A 83 -13.80 -6.62 -0.72
CA ARG A 83 -14.58 -5.42 -0.48
C ARG A 83 -14.50 -4.47 -1.68
N TYR A 84 -15.63 -4.33 -2.38
CA TYR A 84 -15.74 -3.48 -3.57
C TYR A 84 -16.63 -2.29 -3.28
N VAL A 85 -16.28 -1.13 -3.87
CA VAL A 85 -17.08 0.08 -3.72
C VAL A 85 -17.21 0.78 -5.06
N ALA A 86 -18.35 1.46 -5.23
CA ALA A 86 -18.54 2.36 -6.36
C ALA A 86 -17.75 3.66 -6.11
N LYS A 87 -17.50 4.41 -7.20
CA LYS A 87 -16.70 5.63 -7.15
C LYS A 87 -17.20 6.65 -6.13
N ASN A 88 -18.51 6.72 -5.91
CA ASN A 88 -19.11 7.69 -4.99
C ASN A 88 -19.25 7.15 -3.57
N LYS A 89 -18.80 5.91 -3.31
CA LYS A 89 -18.86 5.27 -2.00
C LYS A 89 -17.48 5.02 -1.40
N ILE A 90 -16.42 5.54 -2.02
CA ILE A 90 -15.05 5.36 -1.54
C ILE A 90 -14.92 6.11 -0.21
N PRO A 91 -14.51 5.41 0.87
CA PRO A 91 -14.40 6.03 2.18
C PRO A 91 -13.23 7.00 2.27
N ARG A 92 -13.33 7.94 3.19
CA ARG A 92 -12.22 8.81 3.55
C ARG A 92 -11.59 8.28 4.84
N VAL A 93 -10.27 8.28 4.90
CA VAL A 93 -9.53 7.79 6.05
C VAL A 93 -9.10 8.98 6.90
N MET A 94 -9.38 8.91 8.21
CA MET A 94 -9.00 9.95 9.18
C MET A 94 -9.39 11.35 8.67
N GLN A 95 -10.59 11.49 8.16
CA GLN A 95 -11.14 12.75 7.64
C GLN A 95 -10.25 13.39 6.56
N GLY A 96 -9.58 12.54 5.76
CA GLY A 96 -8.73 13.00 4.67
C GLY A 96 -7.25 13.11 5.02
N PHE A 97 -6.85 12.84 6.26
CA PHE A 97 -5.44 12.82 6.64
C PHE A 97 -4.73 11.53 6.24
N GLY A 98 -5.49 10.45 6.04
CA GLY A 98 -4.94 9.20 5.53
C GLY A 98 -5.36 8.97 4.09
N ILE A 99 -5.02 7.79 3.57
CA ILE A 99 -5.44 7.37 2.24
C ILE A 99 -6.04 5.98 2.28
N VAL A 100 -6.92 5.71 1.33
CA VAL A 100 -7.34 4.35 0.99
C VAL A 100 -6.72 4.02 -0.35
N ILE A 101 -6.22 2.80 -0.50
CA ILE A 101 -5.68 2.30 -1.77
C ILE A 101 -6.74 1.43 -2.42
N VAL A 102 -7.08 1.73 -3.67
CA VAL A 102 -8.15 1.08 -4.42
C VAL A 102 -7.57 0.47 -5.69
N SER A 103 -7.87 -0.80 -5.92
CA SER A 103 -7.53 -1.48 -7.16
C SER A 103 -8.71 -1.36 -8.11
N THR A 104 -8.50 -0.70 -9.24
CA THR A 104 -9.56 -0.42 -10.22
C THR A 104 -9.20 -1.03 -11.57
N PRO A 105 -10.17 -1.13 -12.49
CA PRO A 105 -9.87 -1.58 -13.86
C PRO A 105 -8.85 -0.71 -14.60
N LYS A 106 -8.65 0.54 -14.15
CA LYS A 106 -7.68 1.45 -14.74
C LYS A 106 -6.34 1.46 -14.03
N GLY A 107 -6.19 0.71 -12.94
CA GLY A 107 -4.96 0.62 -12.17
C GLY A 107 -5.19 0.79 -10.67
N VAL A 108 -4.09 0.88 -9.94
CA VAL A 108 -4.12 1.09 -8.50
C VAL A 108 -4.02 2.58 -8.21
N PHE A 109 -4.97 3.10 -7.44
CA PHE A 109 -5.07 4.53 -7.13
C PHE A 109 -5.28 4.75 -5.64
N THR A 110 -5.02 5.98 -5.19
CA THR A 110 -5.62 6.45 -3.94
C THR A 110 -7.11 6.62 -4.15
N GLY A 111 -7.88 6.59 -3.06
CA GLY A 111 -9.32 6.84 -3.17
C GLY A 111 -9.64 8.20 -3.81
N TYR A 112 -8.83 9.21 -3.49
CA TYR A 112 -8.98 10.54 -4.09
C TYR A 112 -8.80 10.49 -5.62
N ASP A 113 -7.73 9.85 -6.09
CA ASP A 113 -7.46 9.76 -7.53
C ASP A 113 -8.47 8.86 -8.25
N ALA A 114 -8.94 7.79 -7.61
CA ALA A 114 -9.99 6.94 -8.18
C ALA A 114 -11.28 7.72 -8.38
N LYS A 115 -11.65 8.55 -7.41
CA LYS A 115 -12.80 9.44 -7.52
C LYS A 115 -12.66 10.40 -8.70
N LYS A 116 -11.49 11.02 -8.82
CA LYS A 116 -11.20 11.96 -9.92
C LYS A 116 -11.27 11.25 -11.27
N ALA A 117 -10.80 10.01 -11.35
CA ALA A 117 -10.86 9.23 -12.57
C ALA A 117 -12.26 8.67 -12.85
N GLY A 118 -13.18 8.81 -11.90
CA GLY A 118 -14.55 8.33 -12.06
C GLY A 118 -14.68 6.82 -11.99
N VAL A 119 -13.82 6.14 -11.22
CA VAL A 119 -13.84 4.67 -11.12
C VAL A 119 -13.92 4.23 -9.67
N GLY A 120 -14.63 3.14 -9.43
CA GLY A 120 -14.60 2.40 -8.18
C GLY A 120 -13.78 1.13 -8.35
N GLY A 121 -13.67 0.35 -7.31
CA GLY A 121 -12.93 -0.89 -7.35
C GLY A 121 -12.85 -1.57 -6.00
N GLU A 122 -11.85 -2.43 -5.85
CA GLU A 122 -11.60 -3.17 -4.62
C GLU A 122 -10.76 -2.32 -3.66
N ILE A 123 -11.25 -2.16 -2.44
CA ILE A 123 -10.48 -1.47 -1.39
C ILE A 123 -9.41 -2.44 -0.88
N VAL A 124 -8.14 -2.10 -1.12
CA VAL A 124 -7.02 -2.94 -0.72
C VAL A 124 -6.67 -2.71 0.73
N CYS A 125 -6.40 -1.46 1.11
CA CYS A 125 -5.98 -1.13 2.47
C CYS A 125 -6.21 0.36 2.76
N GLU A 126 -6.15 0.69 4.04
CA GLU A 126 -6.16 2.06 4.53
C GLU A 126 -4.82 2.36 5.20
N ILE A 127 -4.31 3.58 5.02
CA ILE A 127 -3.02 4.00 5.59
C ILE A 127 -3.18 5.38 6.22
N TRP A 128 -2.62 5.53 7.42
CA TRP A 128 -2.52 6.85 8.05
C TRP A 128 -1.33 6.97 8.99
#